data_7819e44129102be5c531e4be3070c1d4
#
_entry.id   7819e44129102be5c531e4be3070c1d4
#
_cell.length_a   1.000
_cell.length_b   1.000
_cell.length_c   1.000
_cell.angle_alpha   90.00
_cell.angle_beta   90.00
_cell.angle_gamma   90.00
#
_symmetry.space_group_name_H-M   'P 1'
#
loop_
_entity.id
_entity.type
_entity.pdbx_description
1 polymer ?
#
loop_
_entity_poly.entity_id
_entity_poly.type
_entity_poly.pdbx_seq_one_letter_code
_entity_poly.pdbx_strand_id
1 'polypeptide(L)'
;QQLGDMLFNTLKLPSPRKTRGGQASTNQETLEKLAGQHPVVESILQFRKLEKMRSTYLDPLPRLVDSRGRIHTTFNQKATATGRLSSSNPNLQNIPVRGALGKRMRSCFIAGPDNLLVSADYSQVELRVLAHMSQDAALIEAFRNGEDIHARTAALVYDLPSDQVSPDQRRNAKTINF
;
A
#
# COMPACT_ATOMS: atom_id res chain seq x y z
N GLN A 1 11.80 -22.08 7.91
CA GLN A 1 13.07 -22.53 8.53
C GLN A 1 14.17 -22.69 7.48
N GLN A 2 14.00 -23.53 6.46
CA GLN A 2 14.99 -23.79 5.40
C GLN A 2 15.55 -22.52 4.73
N LEU A 3 14.71 -21.55 4.41
CA LEU A 3 15.15 -20.28 3.82
C LEU A 3 16.05 -19.48 4.77
N GLY A 4 15.72 -19.43 6.06
CA GLY A 4 16.56 -18.78 7.07
C GLY A 4 17.91 -19.46 7.21
N ASP A 5 17.92 -20.79 7.24
CA ASP A 5 19.17 -21.57 7.32
C ASP A 5 20.06 -21.33 6.10
N MET A 6 19.48 -21.30 4.91
CA MET A 6 20.22 -20.99 3.69
C MET A 6 20.82 -19.58 3.72
N LEU A 7 20.03 -18.56 4.06
CA LEU A 7 20.48 -17.17 4.04
C LEU A 7 21.53 -16.87 5.13
N PHE A 8 21.28 -17.32 6.36
CA PHE A 8 22.06 -16.88 7.51
C PHE A 8 23.16 -17.88 7.93
N ASN A 9 22.91 -19.19 7.73
CA ASN A 9 23.88 -20.22 8.11
C ASN A 9 24.78 -20.61 6.95
N THR A 10 24.24 -20.78 5.73
CA THR A 10 25.03 -21.19 4.54
C THR A 10 25.69 -19.99 3.87
N LEU A 11 24.89 -18.97 3.49
CA LEU A 11 25.40 -17.77 2.81
C LEU A 11 26.00 -16.73 3.75
N LYS A 12 25.91 -16.95 5.07
CA LYS A 12 26.48 -16.05 6.11
C LYS A 12 26.03 -14.59 6.01
N LEU A 13 24.84 -14.35 5.46
CA LEU A 13 24.26 -13.00 5.43
C LEU A 13 23.98 -12.53 6.85
N PRO A 14 24.06 -11.22 7.15
CA PRO A 14 23.80 -10.70 8.48
C PRO A 14 22.35 -10.97 8.89
N SER A 15 22.16 -11.59 10.06
CA SER A 15 20.81 -11.88 10.60
C SER A 15 20.32 -10.70 11.43
N PRO A 16 19.31 -9.95 10.95
CA PRO A 16 18.99 -8.65 11.58
C PRO A 16 18.10 -8.79 12.82
N ARG A 17 17.24 -9.78 12.90
CA ARG A 17 16.28 -9.89 14.02
C ARG A 17 15.80 -11.33 14.20
N LYS A 18 15.72 -11.77 15.45
CA LYS A 18 15.09 -13.05 15.78
C LYS A 18 13.57 -12.87 15.91
N THR A 19 12.82 -13.85 15.45
CA THR A 19 11.37 -13.96 15.71
C THR A 19 11.12 -14.27 17.19
N ARG A 20 9.86 -14.18 17.65
CA ARG A 20 9.49 -14.59 19.02
C ARG A 20 9.90 -16.05 19.32
N GLY A 21 9.98 -16.92 18.31
CA GLY A 21 10.47 -18.31 18.43
C GLY A 21 11.97 -18.47 18.33
N GLY A 22 12.79 -17.40 18.42
CA GLY A 22 14.24 -17.45 18.39
C GLY A 22 14.88 -17.67 17.02
N GLN A 23 14.11 -17.86 15.97
CA GLN A 23 14.62 -18.05 14.60
C GLN A 23 14.90 -16.72 13.91
N ALA A 24 15.86 -16.71 12.98
CA ALA A 24 16.13 -15.54 12.16
C ALA A 24 14.93 -15.20 11.26
N SER A 25 14.49 -13.94 11.31
CA SER A 25 13.35 -13.50 10.49
C SER A 25 13.73 -13.44 9.00
N THR A 26 12.86 -13.97 8.16
CA THR A 26 12.95 -13.82 6.69
C THR A 26 11.76 -13.03 6.14
N ASN A 27 11.16 -12.14 6.94
CA ASN A 27 10.05 -11.30 6.50
C ASN A 27 10.50 -10.31 5.41
N GLN A 28 9.54 -9.62 4.81
CA GLN A 28 9.79 -8.69 3.71
C GLN A 28 10.80 -7.60 4.09
N GLU A 29 10.62 -6.97 5.25
CA GLU A 29 11.49 -5.90 5.76
C GLU A 29 12.94 -6.38 5.95
N THR A 30 13.11 -7.61 6.47
CA THR A 30 14.44 -8.21 6.64
C THR A 30 15.13 -8.43 5.30
N LEU A 31 14.40 -8.98 4.32
CA LEU A 31 14.97 -9.23 2.99
C LEU A 31 15.28 -7.93 2.25
N GLU A 32 14.46 -6.90 2.40
CA GLU A 32 14.73 -5.57 1.81
C GLU A 32 16.00 -4.93 2.38
N LYS A 33 16.30 -5.12 3.67
CA LYS A 33 17.56 -4.68 4.29
C LYS A 33 18.79 -5.47 3.79
N LEU A 34 18.58 -6.67 3.29
CA LEU A 34 19.61 -7.51 2.70
C LEU A 34 19.74 -7.35 1.18
N ALA A 35 18.89 -6.54 0.57
CA ALA A 35 18.95 -6.27 -0.86
C ALA A 35 20.33 -5.70 -1.25
N GLY A 36 20.87 -6.15 -2.36
CA GLY A 36 22.22 -5.77 -2.83
C GLY A 36 23.37 -6.58 -2.19
N GLN A 37 23.12 -7.37 -1.14
CA GLN A 37 24.19 -8.15 -0.50
C GLN A 37 24.41 -9.51 -1.16
N HIS A 38 23.39 -10.07 -1.80
CA HIS A 38 23.52 -11.33 -2.54
C HIS A 38 22.37 -11.46 -3.57
N PRO A 39 22.63 -11.90 -4.82
CA PRO A 39 21.62 -11.98 -5.89
C PRO A 39 20.39 -12.83 -5.55
N VAL A 40 20.57 -13.84 -4.67
CA VAL A 40 19.45 -14.70 -4.23
C VAL A 40 18.38 -13.89 -3.46
N VAL A 41 18.76 -12.82 -2.78
CA VAL A 41 17.82 -12.00 -2.01
C VAL A 41 16.83 -11.29 -2.94
N GLU A 42 17.32 -10.70 -4.03
CA GLU A 42 16.49 -10.07 -5.05
C GLU A 42 15.57 -11.11 -5.70
N SER A 43 16.09 -12.29 -6.01
CA SER A 43 15.30 -13.39 -6.59
C SER A 43 14.16 -13.81 -5.65
N ILE A 44 14.42 -13.90 -4.34
CA ILE A 44 13.40 -14.24 -3.33
C ILE A 44 12.36 -13.13 -3.22
N LEU A 45 12.78 -11.87 -3.19
CA LEU A 45 11.86 -10.73 -3.15
C LEU A 45 10.95 -10.70 -4.37
N GLN A 46 11.52 -10.91 -5.55
CA GLN A 46 10.77 -10.99 -6.80
C GLN A 46 9.82 -12.20 -6.82
N PHE A 47 10.29 -13.37 -6.44
CA PHE A 47 9.46 -14.57 -6.35
C PHE A 47 8.26 -14.34 -5.41
N ARG A 48 8.48 -13.82 -4.21
CA ARG A 48 7.40 -13.54 -3.25
C ARG A 48 6.38 -12.55 -3.80
N LYS A 49 6.84 -11.52 -4.51
CA LYS A 49 5.95 -10.54 -5.14
C LYS A 49 5.06 -11.19 -6.21
N LEU A 50 5.64 -12.03 -7.06
CA LEU A 50 4.93 -12.75 -8.11
C LEU A 50 4.00 -13.80 -7.52
N GLU A 51 4.46 -14.57 -6.54
CA GLU A 51 3.68 -15.60 -5.87
C GLU A 51 2.48 -15.02 -5.12
N LYS A 52 2.66 -13.90 -4.44
CA LYS A 52 1.54 -13.17 -3.82
C LYS A 52 0.52 -12.71 -4.86
N MET A 53 0.98 -12.21 -6.00
CA MET A 53 0.09 -11.81 -7.10
C MET A 53 -0.68 -13.02 -7.64
N ARG A 54 0.01 -14.13 -7.89
CA ARG A 54 -0.56 -15.35 -8.40
C ARG A 54 -1.61 -15.92 -7.44
N SER A 55 -1.18 -16.20 -6.19
CA SER A 55 -2.01 -16.92 -5.21
C SER A 55 -3.17 -16.09 -4.68
N THR A 56 -3.04 -14.77 -4.62
CA THR A 56 -4.08 -13.88 -4.07
C THR A 56 -5.08 -13.42 -5.14
N TYR A 57 -4.64 -13.26 -6.39
CA TYR A 57 -5.47 -12.65 -7.42
C TYR A 57 -5.61 -13.51 -8.68
N LEU A 58 -4.49 -13.93 -9.31
CA LEU A 58 -4.55 -14.56 -10.64
C LEU A 58 -5.21 -15.93 -10.61
N ASP A 59 -4.95 -16.74 -9.58
CA ASP A 59 -5.55 -18.07 -9.45
C ASP A 59 -6.99 -18.01 -8.94
N PRO A 60 -7.35 -17.22 -7.89
CA PRO A 60 -8.71 -17.25 -7.34
C PRO A 60 -9.72 -16.39 -8.10
N LEU A 61 -9.36 -15.19 -8.58
CA LEU A 61 -10.34 -14.27 -9.16
C LEU A 61 -11.04 -14.82 -10.41
N PRO A 62 -10.37 -15.49 -11.38
CA PRO A 62 -11.05 -16.06 -12.53
C PRO A 62 -12.10 -17.11 -12.17
N ARG A 63 -11.93 -17.81 -11.04
CA ARG A 63 -12.86 -18.83 -10.55
C ARG A 63 -14.13 -18.23 -9.92
N LEU A 64 -14.11 -16.94 -9.59
CA LEU A 64 -15.20 -16.20 -8.97
C LEU A 64 -16.03 -15.40 -9.97
N VAL A 65 -15.68 -15.48 -11.25
CA VAL A 65 -16.40 -14.81 -12.33
C VAL A 65 -17.74 -15.51 -12.58
N ASP A 66 -18.82 -14.75 -12.59
CA ASP A 66 -20.15 -15.26 -12.92
C ASP A 66 -20.34 -15.47 -14.45
N SER A 67 -21.49 -15.97 -14.85
CA SER A 67 -21.85 -16.21 -16.26
C SER A 67 -21.86 -14.95 -17.12
N ARG A 68 -21.88 -13.76 -16.51
CA ARG A 68 -21.85 -12.45 -17.17
C ARG A 68 -20.47 -11.79 -17.16
N GLY A 69 -19.43 -12.51 -16.72
CA GLY A 69 -18.08 -12.00 -16.64
C GLY A 69 -17.82 -11.08 -15.45
N ARG A 70 -18.63 -11.12 -14.39
CA ARG A 70 -18.54 -10.21 -13.24
C ARG A 70 -18.02 -10.92 -12.00
N ILE A 71 -17.28 -10.18 -11.19
CA ILE A 71 -16.84 -10.58 -9.84
C ILE A 71 -17.66 -9.78 -8.82
N HIS A 72 -18.21 -10.48 -7.84
CA HIS A 72 -19.02 -9.89 -6.78
C HIS A 72 -18.28 -10.00 -5.45
N THR A 73 -18.06 -8.89 -4.79
CA THR A 73 -17.51 -8.83 -3.43
C THR A 73 -18.58 -8.52 -2.40
N THR A 74 -18.34 -8.89 -1.16
CA THR A 74 -19.17 -8.47 -0.03
C THR A 74 -18.51 -7.29 0.66
N PHE A 75 -19.22 -6.16 0.77
CA PHE A 75 -18.78 -5.02 1.58
C PHE A 75 -19.34 -5.13 3.00
N ASN A 76 -18.44 -5.13 3.99
CA ASN A 76 -18.79 -5.22 5.40
C ASN A 76 -18.70 -3.83 6.04
N GLN A 77 -19.81 -3.38 6.62
CA GLN A 77 -19.92 -2.04 7.22
C GLN A 77 -19.44 -1.96 8.67
N LYS A 78 -19.34 -3.10 9.37
CA LYS A 78 -19.06 -3.18 10.81
C LYS A 78 -17.81 -4.01 11.16
N ALA A 79 -16.99 -4.35 10.20
CA ALA A 79 -15.85 -5.25 10.41
C ALA A 79 -14.56 -4.52 10.82
N THR A 80 -14.54 -3.19 10.78
CA THR A 80 -13.37 -2.38 11.12
C THR A 80 -13.66 -1.49 12.33
N ALA A 81 -12.65 -1.31 13.19
CA ALA A 81 -12.78 -0.42 14.36
C ALA A 81 -12.87 1.07 13.97
N THR A 82 -12.44 1.42 12.76
CA THR A 82 -12.41 2.80 12.27
C THR A 82 -13.68 3.23 11.54
N GLY A 83 -14.68 2.35 11.40
CA GLY A 83 -15.90 2.63 10.63
C GLY A 83 -15.71 2.58 9.10
N ARG A 84 -14.50 2.26 8.60
CA ARG A 84 -14.29 2.07 7.16
C ARG A 84 -14.93 0.78 6.68
N LEU A 85 -15.38 0.75 5.43
CA LEU A 85 -15.80 -0.49 4.78
C LEU A 85 -14.60 -1.44 4.62
N SER A 86 -14.85 -2.73 4.75
CA SER A 86 -13.94 -3.77 4.30
C SER A 86 -14.58 -4.60 3.19
N SER A 87 -13.77 -5.23 2.36
CA SER A 87 -14.19 -6.07 1.25
C SER A 87 -13.74 -7.51 1.49
N SER A 88 -14.63 -8.48 1.24
CA SER A 88 -14.34 -9.91 1.39
C SER A 88 -15.07 -10.75 0.34
N ASN A 89 -14.54 -11.92 0.07
CA ASN A 89 -15.10 -12.94 -0.81
C ASN A 89 -15.42 -12.47 -2.25
N PRO A 90 -14.44 -11.96 -3.01
CA PRO A 90 -13.02 -11.72 -2.68
C PRO A 90 -12.76 -10.33 -2.09
N ASN A 91 -11.58 -10.12 -1.47
CA ASN A 91 -11.16 -8.78 -1.09
C ASN A 91 -10.63 -8.01 -2.32
N LEU A 92 -11.41 -7.08 -2.84
CA LEU A 92 -11.06 -6.24 -3.99
C LEU A 92 -10.38 -4.92 -3.59
N GLN A 93 -10.39 -4.53 -2.31
CA GLN A 93 -9.75 -3.30 -1.85
C GLN A 93 -8.22 -3.40 -1.83
N ASN A 94 -7.66 -4.61 -1.79
CA ASN A 94 -6.22 -4.84 -1.72
C ASN A 94 -5.56 -5.10 -3.08
N ILE A 95 -6.28 -4.90 -4.19
CA ILE A 95 -5.72 -5.02 -5.53
C ILE A 95 -4.57 -4.02 -5.67
N PRO A 96 -3.35 -4.47 -6.04
CA PRO A 96 -2.19 -3.59 -6.13
C PRO A 96 -2.43 -2.43 -7.09
N VAL A 97 -2.01 -1.23 -6.68
CA VAL A 97 -2.14 0.01 -7.48
C VAL A 97 -0.80 0.40 -8.09
N ARG A 98 0.31 0.06 -7.41
CA ARG A 98 1.64 0.56 -7.75
C ARG A 98 2.44 -0.45 -8.56
N GLY A 99 3.37 0.08 -9.36
CA GLY A 99 4.29 -0.70 -10.20
C GLY A 99 3.62 -1.29 -11.45
N ALA A 100 4.43 -1.84 -12.35
CA ALA A 100 3.97 -2.36 -13.63
C ALA A 100 2.96 -3.52 -13.49
N LEU A 101 3.21 -4.45 -12.56
CA LEU A 101 2.30 -5.57 -12.29
C LEU A 101 0.95 -5.11 -11.72
N GLY A 102 0.95 -4.12 -10.82
CA GLY A 102 -0.28 -3.58 -10.27
C GLY A 102 -1.14 -2.90 -11.34
N LYS A 103 -0.52 -2.10 -12.20
CA LYS A 103 -1.21 -1.48 -13.36
C LYS A 103 -1.81 -2.53 -14.28
N ARG A 104 -1.04 -3.57 -14.65
CA ARG A 104 -1.52 -4.68 -15.49
C ARG A 104 -2.66 -5.46 -14.82
N MET A 105 -2.58 -5.70 -13.52
CA MET A 105 -3.66 -6.37 -12.77
C MET A 105 -4.95 -5.55 -12.81
N ARG A 106 -4.86 -4.25 -12.61
CA ARG A 106 -6.04 -3.37 -12.67
C ARG A 106 -6.65 -3.27 -14.06
N SER A 107 -5.85 -3.33 -15.13
CA SER A 107 -6.37 -3.32 -16.50
C SER A 107 -7.16 -4.56 -16.89
N CYS A 108 -7.10 -5.64 -16.07
CA CYS A 108 -7.96 -6.81 -16.25
C CYS A 108 -9.42 -6.55 -15.83
N PHE A 109 -9.68 -5.49 -15.06
CA PHE A 109 -11.03 -5.08 -14.69
C PHE A 109 -11.52 -4.05 -15.71
N ILE A 110 -12.49 -4.44 -16.48
CA ILE A 110 -13.04 -3.63 -17.58
C ILE A 110 -14.51 -3.27 -17.29
N ALA A 111 -14.98 -2.20 -17.89
CA ALA A 111 -16.41 -1.89 -17.91
C ALA A 111 -17.17 -2.89 -18.80
N GLY A 112 -18.46 -3.06 -18.54
CA GLY A 112 -19.32 -3.77 -19.47
C GLY A 112 -19.47 -3.01 -20.80
N PRO A 113 -20.07 -3.64 -21.84
CA PRO A 113 -20.31 -2.98 -23.12
C PRO A 113 -20.99 -1.62 -22.92
N ASP A 114 -20.57 -0.63 -23.69
CA ASP A 114 -21.09 0.75 -23.68
C ASP A 114 -21.02 1.49 -22.33
N ASN A 115 -20.19 1.00 -21.40
CA ASN A 115 -19.98 1.61 -20.10
C ASN A 115 -18.52 2.03 -19.89
N LEU A 116 -18.32 2.92 -18.94
CA LEU A 116 -16.99 3.35 -18.47
C LEU A 116 -16.83 3.06 -16.99
N LEU A 117 -15.61 2.75 -16.57
CA LEU A 117 -15.24 2.74 -15.15
C LEU A 117 -14.92 4.17 -14.73
N VAL A 118 -15.68 4.70 -13.78
CA VAL A 118 -15.42 6.00 -13.17
C VAL A 118 -14.84 5.77 -11.78
N SER A 119 -13.70 6.42 -11.48
CA SER A 119 -13.09 6.43 -10.16
C SER A 119 -13.12 7.85 -9.63
N ALA A 120 -13.76 8.03 -8.48
CA ALA A 120 -13.80 9.31 -7.77
C ALA A 120 -13.34 9.10 -6.33
N ASP A 121 -12.52 10.02 -5.82
CA ASP A 121 -12.01 9.99 -4.45
C ASP A 121 -12.07 11.38 -3.84
N TYR A 122 -12.46 11.44 -2.57
CA TYR A 122 -12.45 12.71 -1.83
C TYR A 122 -11.02 13.10 -1.49
N SER A 123 -10.62 14.30 -1.92
CA SER A 123 -9.29 14.82 -1.61
C SER A 123 -9.14 15.09 -0.11
N GLN A 124 -8.30 14.29 0.55
CA GLN A 124 -7.89 14.49 1.96
C GLN A 124 -9.07 14.61 2.94
N VAL A 125 -10.14 13.84 2.72
CA VAL A 125 -11.39 14.00 3.48
C VAL A 125 -11.19 13.90 4.99
N GLU A 126 -10.35 12.99 5.45
CA GLU A 126 -10.08 12.78 6.89
C GLU A 126 -9.43 14.02 7.51
N LEU A 127 -8.46 14.65 6.84
CA LEU A 127 -7.84 15.89 7.30
C LEU A 127 -8.80 17.09 7.24
N ARG A 128 -9.72 17.12 6.27
CA ARG A 128 -10.78 18.16 6.23
C ARG A 128 -11.75 18.01 7.38
N VAL A 129 -12.15 16.78 7.70
CA VAL A 129 -12.99 16.50 8.86
C VAL A 129 -12.26 16.87 10.16
N LEU A 130 -10.97 16.52 10.26
CA LEU A 130 -10.13 16.87 11.40
C LEU A 130 -10.05 18.39 11.58
N ALA A 131 -9.77 19.14 10.51
CA ALA A 131 -9.72 20.60 10.55
C ALA A 131 -11.05 21.20 11.02
N HIS A 132 -12.18 20.66 10.53
CA HIS A 132 -13.51 21.10 10.95
C HIS A 132 -13.80 20.79 12.42
N MET A 133 -13.48 19.58 12.89
CA MET A 133 -13.75 19.17 14.27
C MET A 133 -12.83 19.84 15.29
N SER A 134 -11.54 19.99 14.96
CA SER A 134 -10.54 20.61 15.84
C SER A 134 -10.64 22.15 15.86
N GLN A 135 -11.26 22.73 14.84
CA GLN A 135 -11.27 24.18 14.60
C GLN A 135 -9.85 24.77 14.50
N ASP A 136 -8.88 23.97 14.06
CA ASP A 136 -7.50 24.41 13.86
C ASP A 136 -7.44 25.46 12.74
N ALA A 137 -7.11 26.70 13.11
CA ALA A 137 -7.11 27.82 12.19
C ALA A 137 -6.12 27.63 11.03
N ALA A 138 -4.96 27.02 11.29
CA ALA A 138 -3.93 26.82 10.28
C ALA A 138 -4.34 25.77 9.24
N LEU A 139 -4.97 24.66 9.67
CA LEU A 139 -5.52 23.65 8.77
C LEU A 139 -6.70 24.20 7.95
N ILE A 140 -7.60 24.93 8.59
CA ILE A 140 -8.77 25.53 7.93
C ILE A 140 -8.31 26.53 6.85
N GLU A 141 -7.37 27.39 7.17
CA GLU A 141 -6.80 28.36 6.23
C GLU A 141 -6.13 27.69 5.05
N ALA A 142 -5.28 26.66 5.31
CA ALA A 142 -4.63 25.91 4.27
C ALA A 142 -5.62 25.26 3.29
N PHE A 143 -6.71 24.68 3.81
CA PHE A 143 -7.74 24.12 2.95
C PHE A 143 -8.54 25.18 2.17
N ARG A 144 -8.79 26.36 2.75
CA ARG A 144 -9.43 27.48 2.04
C ARG A 144 -8.57 28.02 0.91
N ASN A 145 -7.26 28.04 1.12
CA ASN A 145 -6.28 28.47 0.11
C ASN A 145 -5.98 27.38 -0.93
N GLY A 146 -6.55 26.18 -0.80
CA GLY A 146 -6.26 25.06 -1.71
C GLY A 146 -4.86 24.48 -1.56
N GLU A 147 -4.20 24.69 -0.42
CA GLU A 147 -2.85 24.22 -0.17
C GLU A 147 -2.80 22.70 -0.01
N ASP A 148 -1.68 22.09 -0.41
CA ASP A 148 -1.39 20.69 -0.13
C ASP A 148 -0.86 20.54 1.30
N ILE A 149 -1.71 20.02 2.20
CA ILE A 149 -1.35 19.84 3.61
C ILE A 149 -0.09 18.99 3.80
N HIS A 150 0.14 17.98 2.96
CA HIS A 150 1.35 17.16 3.08
C HIS A 150 2.60 17.91 2.63
N ALA A 151 2.50 18.76 1.61
CA ALA A 151 3.59 19.63 1.20
C ALA A 151 3.86 20.70 2.27
N ARG A 152 2.82 21.30 2.86
CA ARG A 152 2.94 22.26 3.97
C ARG A 152 3.61 21.62 5.19
N THR A 153 3.19 20.42 5.60
CA THR A 153 3.85 19.69 6.70
C THR A 153 5.30 19.37 6.37
N ALA A 154 5.60 18.96 5.14
CA ALA A 154 6.98 18.74 4.72
C ALA A 154 7.82 20.03 4.78
N ALA A 155 7.28 21.14 4.31
CA ALA A 155 7.92 22.45 4.38
C ALA A 155 8.31 22.81 5.81
N LEU A 156 7.41 22.61 6.76
CA LEU A 156 7.68 22.84 8.20
C LEU A 156 8.72 21.86 8.77
N VAL A 157 8.63 20.57 8.44
CA VAL A 157 9.52 19.53 8.99
C VAL A 157 10.95 19.65 8.45
N TYR A 158 11.09 20.02 7.18
CA TYR A 158 12.40 20.12 6.52
C TYR A 158 12.94 21.56 6.45
N ASP A 159 12.21 22.52 7.03
CA ASP A 159 12.54 23.96 7.02
C ASP A 159 12.81 24.48 5.58
N LEU A 160 11.87 24.22 4.69
CA LEU A 160 11.93 24.56 3.28
C LEU A 160 10.69 25.34 2.83
N PRO A 161 10.80 26.21 1.82
CA PRO A 161 9.62 26.73 1.13
C PRO A 161 8.77 25.62 0.51
N SER A 162 7.44 25.79 0.51
CA SER A 162 6.52 24.74 0.03
C SER A 162 6.72 24.36 -1.44
N ASP A 163 7.19 25.28 -2.27
CA ASP A 163 7.53 25.06 -3.67
C ASP A 163 8.83 24.30 -3.90
N GLN A 164 9.66 24.16 -2.88
CA GLN A 164 10.91 23.38 -2.91
C GLN A 164 10.78 21.98 -2.30
N VAL A 165 9.61 21.60 -1.84
CA VAL A 165 9.35 20.29 -1.27
C VAL A 165 9.37 19.22 -2.36
N SER A 166 10.29 18.26 -2.23
CA SER A 166 10.38 17.13 -3.14
C SER A 166 9.23 16.13 -2.96
N PRO A 167 8.91 15.31 -3.98
CA PRO A 167 7.90 14.26 -3.87
C PRO A 167 8.17 13.25 -2.73
N ASP A 168 9.44 13.01 -2.42
CA ASP A 168 9.84 12.10 -1.34
C ASP A 168 9.62 12.71 0.03
N GLN A 169 9.99 13.98 0.22
CA GLN A 169 9.73 14.72 1.46
C GLN A 169 8.22 14.85 1.73
N ARG A 170 7.44 15.16 0.69
CA ARG A 170 5.97 15.18 0.77
C ARG A 170 5.40 13.81 1.17
N ARG A 171 5.94 12.72 0.62
CA ARG A 171 5.54 11.35 0.97
C ARG A 171 5.86 11.01 2.42
N ASN A 172 7.03 11.41 2.92
CA ASN A 172 7.42 11.21 4.32
C ASN A 172 6.50 12.01 5.26
N ALA A 173 6.24 13.26 4.95
CA ALA A 173 5.32 14.10 5.72
C ALA A 173 3.88 13.54 5.78
N LYS A 174 3.45 12.85 4.73
CA LYS A 174 2.18 12.13 4.74
C LYS A 174 2.09 11.11 5.89
N THR A 175 3.19 10.47 6.26
CA THR A 175 3.24 9.51 7.38
C THR A 175 3.13 10.21 8.75
N ILE A 176 3.48 11.50 8.83
CA ILE A 176 3.36 12.30 10.06
C ILE A 176 1.90 12.74 10.27
N ASN A 177 1.17 12.98 9.19
CA ASN A 177 -0.22 13.43 9.22
C ASN A 177 -1.24 12.30 9.47
N PHE A 178 -0.79 11.04 9.53
CA PHE A 178 -1.57 9.83 9.78
C PHE A 178 -0.90 8.94 10.84
#